data_1862317517b1dee844dad00f2ee4028a
#
_entry.id   1862317517b1dee844dad00f2ee4028a
#
_cell.length_a   1.000
_cell.length_b   1.000
_cell.length_c   1.000
_cell.angle_alpha   90.00
_cell.angle_beta   90.00
_cell.angle_gamma   90.00
#
_symmetry.space_group_name_H-M   'P 1'
#
loop_
_entity.id
_entity.type
_entity.pdbx_description
1 polymer ?
#
loop_
_entity_poly.entity_id
_entity_poly.type
_entity_poly.pdbx_seq_one_letter_code
_entity_poly.pdbx_strand_id
1 'polypeptide(L)'
;MIKMVCSDLDGTLLQYGKKLIEGEIFDEIRALHDRDILFCPASGRQYTSLRKLFAPVADDCIYLCENGAVVYRSGKVIAKTPMPRALAEEIAWDFWNNTEDLGEVMLSGENMSYLMERGHGVVDRIKFIGNNYTVITDPAQIPEDIVKVSVYLVDGVEP
;
A
#
# COMPACT_ATOMS: atom_id res chain seq x y z
N MET A 1 25.04 -17.20 1.41
CA MET A 1 24.72 -16.44 2.63
C MET A 1 23.46 -15.62 2.36
N ILE A 2 22.42 -15.73 3.21
CA ILE A 2 21.19 -14.93 3.12
C ILE A 2 21.52 -13.48 3.42
N LYS A 3 21.02 -12.52 2.63
CA LYS A 3 21.26 -11.08 2.79
C LYS A 3 19.97 -10.29 3.06
N MET A 4 18.82 -10.89 2.79
CA MET A 4 17.53 -10.27 2.99
C MET A 4 16.49 -11.33 3.33
N VAL A 5 15.58 -10.97 4.22
CA VAL A 5 14.35 -11.71 4.53
C VAL A 5 13.18 -10.82 4.16
N CYS A 6 12.31 -11.30 3.28
CA CYS A 6 11.06 -10.62 2.93
C CYS A 6 9.90 -11.37 3.54
N SER A 7 8.94 -10.65 4.10
CA SER A 7 7.72 -11.25 4.65
C SER A 7 6.50 -10.46 4.21
N ASP A 8 5.45 -11.18 3.85
CA ASP A 8 4.12 -10.60 3.73
C ASP A 8 3.62 -10.10 5.09
N LEU A 9 2.69 -9.16 5.07
CA LEU A 9 2.17 -8.51 6.27
C LEU A 9 0.82 -9.09 6.69
N ASP A 10 -0.22 -8.86 5.86
CA ASP A 10 -1.61 -9.07 6.26
C ASP A 10 -1.97 -10.56 6.20
N GLY A 11 -2.26 -11.16 7.36
CA GLY A 11 -2.45 -12.60 7.52
C GLY A 11 -1.17 -13.38 7.79
N THR A 12 0.00 -12.73 7.80
CA THR A 12 1.31 -13.33 8.13
C THR A 12 1.88 -12.71 9.39
N LEU A 13 2.50 -11.53 9.33
CA LEU A 13 3.03 -10.82 10.50
C LEU A 13 1.95 -10.07 11.28
N LEU A 14 0.95 -9.58 10.57
CA LEU A 14 -0.23 -8.93 11.14
C LEU A 14 -1.42 -9.88 10.99
N GLN A 15 -1.78 -10.56 12.07
CA GLN A 15 -2.91 -11.48 12.08
C GLN A 15 -4.24 -10.75 11.82
N TYR A 16 -5.19 -11.42 11.20
CA TYR A 16 -6.52 -10.86 10.92
C TYR A 16 -7.18 -10.31 12.19
N GLY A 17 -7.72 -9.09 12.10
CA GLY A 17 -8.36 -8.39 13.22
C GLY A 17 -7.40 -7.72 14.20
N LYS A 18 -6.09 -7.92 14.09
CA LYS A 18 -5.08 -7.20 14.89
C LYS A 18 -4.72 -5.88 14.24
N LYS A 19 -4.41 -4.89 15.08
CA LYS A 19 -3.96 -3.55 14.64
C LYS A 19 -2.46 -3.34 14.79
N LEU A 20 -1.79 -4.22 15.53
CA LEU A 20 -0.37 -4.10 15.89
C LEU A 20 0.33 -5.43 15.65
N ILE A 21 1.59 -5.34 15.30
CA ILE A 21 2.52 -6.46 15.19
C ILE A 21 2.98 -6.83 16.61
N GLU A 22 3.16 -8.12 16.89
CA GLU A 22 3.64 -8.61 18.17
C GLU A 22 5.10 -8.22 18.41
N GLY A 23 5.44 -7.85 19.66
CA GLY A 23 6.73 -7.28 20.03
C GLY A 23 7.93 -8.18 19.72
N GLU A 24 7.76 -9.51 19.83
CA GLU A 24 8.81 -10.50 19.54
C GLU A 24 9.34 -10.39 18.10
N ILE A 25 8.48 -10.03 17.14
CA ILE A 25 8.89 -9.85 15.74
C ILE A 25 9.91 -8.70 15.59
N PHE A 26 9.79 -7.66 16.40
CA PHE A 26 10.75 -6.55 16.37
C PHE A 26 12.13 -6.97 16.91
N ASP A 27 12.17 -7.86 17.89
CA ASP A 27 13.43 -8.40 18.42
C ASP A 27 14.12 -9.31 17.40
N GLU A 28 13.35 -10.10 16.66
CA GLU A 28 13.86 -10.90 15.53
C GLU A 28 14.41 -10.02 14.41
N ILE A 29 13.74 -8.91 14.07
CA ILE A 29 14.22 -7.96 13.05
C ILE A 29 15.55 -7.32 13.49
N ARG A 30 15.69 -6.92 14.76
CA ARG A 30 16.95 -6.42 15.30
C ARG A 30 18.06 -7.47 15.22
N ALA A 31 17.75 -8.74 15.58
CA ALA A 31 18.69 -9.84 15.50
C ALA A 31 19.14 -10.17 14.05
N LEU A 32 18.29 -9.92 13.05
CA LEU A 32 18.67 -9.98 11.64
C LEU A 32 19.61 -8.83 11.27
N HIS A 33 19.27 -7.62 11.69
CA HIS A 33 20.07 -6.41 11.44
C HIS A 33 21.48 -6.56 12.00
N ASP A 34 21.65 -7.07 13.23
CA ASP A 34 22.94 -7.34 13.88
C ASP A 34 23.81 -8.36 13.11
N ARG A 35 23.21 -9.11 12.18
CA ARG A 35 23.90 -10.07 11.30
C ARG A 35 24.06 -9.57 9.87
N ASP A 36 23.88 -8.27 9.61
CA ASP A 36 23.89 -7.67 8.28
C ASP A 36 22.86 -8.30 7.33
N ILE A 37 21.71 -8.73 7.85
CA ILE A 37 20.57 -9.25 7.09
C ILE A 37 19.46 -8.21 7.12
N LEU A 38 19.06 -7.71 5.95
CA LEU A 38 17.99 -6.74 5.83
C LEU A 38 16.62 -7.42 6.00
N PHE A 39 15.71 -6.74 6.69
CA PHE A 39 14.31 -7.16 6.75
C PHE A 39 13.47 -6.30 5.81
N CYS A 40 12.52 -6.95 5.08
CA CYS A 40 11.68 -6.28 4.10
C CYS A 40 10.22 -6.70 4.30
N PRO A 41 9.39 -5.91 4.99
CA PRO A 41 7.95 -6.10 4.96
C PRO A 41 7.44 -5.77 3.55
N ALA A 42 6.66 -6.70 2.97
CA ALA A 42 6.07 -6.59 1.65
C ALA A 42 4.54 -6.54 1.78
N SER A 43 3.91 -5.52 1.22
CA SER A 43 2.46 -5.36 1.33
C SER A 43 1.88 -4.49 0.21
N GLY A 44 0.55 -4.60 0.02
CA GLY A 44 -0.21 -3.66 -0.79
C GLY A 44 -0.44 -2.30 -0.14
N ARG A 45 0.05 -2.08 1.09
CA ARG A 45 -0.09 -0.82 1.84
C ARG A 45 0.92 0.22 1.39
N GLN A 46 0.61 1.49 1.69
CA GLN A 46 1.52 2.61 1.52
C GLN A 46 2.67 2.58 2.53
N TYR A 47 3.78 3.24 2.17
CA TYR A 47 4.93 3.41 3.04
C TYR A 47 4.58 4.01 4.41
N THR A 48 3.76 5.06 4.46
CA THR A 48 3.33 5.70 5.72
C THR A 48 2.66 4.71 6.66
N SER A 49 1.79 3.85 6.14
CA SER A 49 1.10 2.81 6.93
C SER A 49 2.08 1.75 7.43
N LEU A 50 2.96 1.23 6.56
CA LEU A 50 3.96 0.23 6.94
C LEU A 50 4.94 0.79 7.97
N ARG A 51 5.47 2.00 7.74
CA ARG A 51 6.41 2.62 8.67
C ARG A 51 5.83 2.82 10.08
N LYS A 52 4.53 3.14 10.19
CA LYS A 52 3.84 3.24 11.49
C LYS A 52 3.77 1.88 12.21
N LEU A 53 3.47 0.80 11.47
CA LEU A 53 3.40 -0.55 12.03
C LEU A 53 4.76 -1.05 12.52
N PHE A 54 5.83 -0.70 11.82
CA PHE A 54 7.20 -1.10 12.14
C PHE A 54 7.96 0.00 12.90
N ALA A 55 7.27 0.96 13.53
CA ALA A 55 7.89 2.10 14.21
C ALA A 55 9.09 1.75 15.13
N PRO A 56 9.08 0.65 15.92
CA PRO A 56 10.20 0.27 16.78
C PRO A 56 11.49 -0.13 16.05
N VAL A 57 11.40 -0.46 14.76
CA VAL A 57 12.52 -0.93 13.91
C VAL A 57 12.48 -0.27 12.53
N ALA A 58 11.85 0.90 12.44
CA ALA A 58 11.51 1.51 11.16
C ALA A 58 12.72 1.81 10.26
N ASP A 59 13.87 2.10 10.84
CA ASP A 59 15.09 2.43 10.11
C ASP A 59 15.94 1.19 9.77
N ASP A 60 15.62 0.02 10.34
CA ASP A 60 16.28 -1.27 10.08
C ASP A 60 15.65 -2.02 8.89
N CYS A 61 14.54 -1.48 8.33
CA CYS A 61 13.77 -2.14 7.29
C CYS A 61 13.95 -1.48 5.91
N ILE A 62 13.80 -2.32 4.88
CA ILE A 62 13.45 -1.88 3.51
C ILE A 62 11.96 -2.20 3.32
N TYR A 63 11.19 -1.27 2.76
CA TYR A 63 9.75 -1.43 2.61
C TYR A 63 9.37 -1.68 1.16
N LEU A 64 8.72 -2.81 0.88
CA LEU A 64 8.10 -3.10 -0.40
C LEU A 64 6.63 -2.74 -0.32
N CYS A 65 6.26 -1.61 -0.93
CA CYS A 65 4.96 -0.98 -0.84
C CYS A 65 4.16 -1.14 -2.14
N GLU A 66 2.83 -0.90 -2.07
CA GLU A 66 1.93 -0.89 -3.23
C GLU A 66 2.07 -2.15 -4.09
N ASN A 67 2.09 -3.34 -3.45
CA ASN A 67 2.29 -4.65 -4.10
C ASN A 67 3.62 -4.76 -4.86
N GLY A 68 4.67 -4.09 -4.40
CA GLY A 68 5.99 -4.14 -5.00
C GLY A 68 6.30 -3.01 -5.99
N ALA A 69 5.32 -2.14 -6.26
CA ALA A 69 5.51 -1.06 -7.22
C ALA A 69 6.42 0.07 -6.69
N VAL A 70 6.58 0.20 -5.36
CA VAL A 70 7.45 1.21 -4.74
C VAL A 70 8.27 0.58 -3.63
N VAL A 71 9.58 0.83 -3.63
CA VAL A 71 10.52 0.39 -2.60
C VAL A 71 11.12 1.57 -1.88
N TYR A 72 11.01 1.55 -0.54
CA TYR A 72 11.57 2.59 0.32
C TYR A 72 12.70 2.05 1.19
N ARG A 73 13.72 2.88 1.39
CA ARG A 73 14.77 2.69 2.40
C ARG A 73 15.12 4.03 3.03
N SER A 74 15.17 4.07 4.36
CA SER A 74 15.52 5.29 5.13
C SER A 74 14.72 6.54 4.70
N GLY A 75 13.42 6.38 4.46
CA GLY A 75 12.51 7.45 4.08
C GLY A 75 12.58 7.90 2.62
N LYS A 76 13.38 7.24 1.80
CA LYS A 76 13.58 7.59 0.37
C LYS A 76 13.11 6.45 -0.54
N VAL A 77 12.49 6.81 -1.65
CA VAL A 77 12.23 5.87 -2.74
C VAL A 77 13.55 5.46 -3.38
N ILE A 78 13.83 4.15 -3.40
CA ILE A 78 15.04 3.58 -4.03
C ILE A 78 14.73 2.84 -5.32
N ALA A 79 13.46 2.43 -5.51
CA ALA A 79 12.95 1.86 -6.76
C ALA A 79 11.46 2.16 -6.90
N LYS A 80 11.01 2.39 -8.13
CA LYS A 80 9.61 2.61 -8.48
C LYS A 80 9.34 2.07 -9.88
N THR A 81 8.19 1.42 -10.04
CA THR A 81 7.70 0.92 -11.32
C THR A 81 6.33 1.54 -11.60
N PRO A 82 6.27 2.70 -12.25
CA PRO A 82 5.01 3.35 -12.58
C PRO A 82 4.27 2.63 -13.70
N MET A 83 2.96 2.72 -13.68
CA MET A 83 2.11 2.36 -14.80
C MET A 83 2.19 3.46 -15.88
N PRO A 84 2.08 3.13 -17.17
CA PRO A 84 1.82 4.15 -18.18
C PRO A 84 0.56 4.94 -17.82
N ARG A 85 0.67 6.26 -17.73
CA ARG A 85 -0.41 7.14 -17.25
C ARG A 85 -1.72 6.93 -18.04
N ALA A 86 -1.64 6.92 -19.37
CA ALA A 86 -2.81 6.72 -20.20
C ALA A 86 -3.54 5.40 -19.90
N LEU A 87 -2.79 4.31 -19.64
CA LEU A 87 -3.37 3.02 -19.27
C LEU A 87 -4.03 3.07 -17.89
N ALA A 88 -3.40 3.73 -16.91
CA ALA A 88 -3.98 3.85 -15.56
C ALA A 88 -5.29 4.66 -15.57
N GLU A 89 -5.32 5.75 -16.35
CA GLU A 89 -6.52 6.60 -16.55
C GLU A 89 -7.62 5.83 -17.30
N GLU A 90 -7.27 5.09 -18.35
CA GLU A 90 -8.20 4.25 -19.11
C GLU A 90 -8.84 3.19 -18.20
N ILE A 91 -8.04 2.45 -17.43
CA ILE A 91 -8.54 1.44 -16.48
C ILE A 91 -9.46 2.09 -15.44
N ALA A 92 -9.06 3.24 -14.87
CA ALA A 92 -9.86 3.93 -13.86
C ALA A 92 -11.23 4.35 -14.40
N TRP A 93 -11.27 4.92 -15.60
CA TRP A 93 -12.51 5.33 -16.25
C TRP A 93 -13.36 4.15 -16.71
N ASP A 94 -12.74 3.07 -17.20
CA ASP A 94 -13.46 1.86 -17.58
C ASP A 94 -14.22 1.27 -16.39
N PHE A 95 -13.53 1.08 -15.26
CA PHE A 95 -14.18 0.62 -14.04
C PHE A 95 -15.22 1.62 -13.52
N TRP A 96 -14.92 2.90 -13.48
CA TRP A 96 -15.84 3.92 -13.02
C TRP A 96 -17.14 3.92 -13.81
N ASN A 97 -17.05 3.80 -15.14
CA ASN A 97 -18.21 3.85 -16.01
C ASN A 97 -19.01 2.53 -16.07
N ASN A 98 -18.35 1.39 -15.86
CA ASN A 98 -18.96 0.07 -16.03
C ASN A 98 -19.41 -0.58 -14.71
N THR A 99 -18.99 -0.08 -13.56
CA THR A 99 -19.44 -0.60 -12.26
C THR A 99 -20.67 0.13 -11.72
N GLU A 100 -21.19 1.13 -12.44
CA GLU A 100 -22.30 1.98 -11.99
C GLU A 100 -22.06 2.49 -10.56
N ASP A 101 -23.03 2.23 -9.65
CA ASP A 101 -22.88 2.57 -8.24
C ASP A 101 -22.28 1.43 -7.40
N LEU A 102 -21.73 0.37 -8.01
CA LEU A 102 -21.29 -0.83 -7.32
C LEU A 102 -19.81 -0.78 -6.89
N GLY A 103 -19.06 0.25 -7.23
CA GLY A 103 -17.65 0.30 -6.89
C GLY A 103 -17.05 1.69 -6.81
N GLU A 104 -15.93 1.77 -6.12
CA GLU A 104 -15.07 2.95 -6.01
C GLU A 104 -13.71 2.63 -6.59
N VAL A 105 -13.06 3.62 -7.22
CA VAL A 105 -11.76 3.45 -7.86
C VAL A 105 -10.70 4.23 -7.08
N MET A 106 -9.60 3.56 -6.76
CA MET A 106 -8.46 4.17 -6.10
C MET A 106 -7.20 3.99 -6.94
N LEU A 107 -6.56 5.12 -7.26
CA LEU A 107 -5.25 5.14 -7.88
C LEU A 107 -4.20 5.46 -6.82
N SER A 108 -3.09 4.73 -6.81
CA SER A 108 -2.00 4.96 -5.86
C SER A 108 -0.82 5.63 -6.55
N GLY A 109 -0.31 6.69 -5.91
CA GLY A 109 0.99 7.27 -6.17
C GLY A 109 2.07 6.66 -5.27
N GLU A 110 3.17 7.36 -5.05
CA GLU A 110 4.27 6.86 -4.20
C GLU A 110 3.83 6.64 -2.75
N ASN A 111 3.10 7.61 -2.19
CA ASN A 111 2.65 7.58 -0.79
C ASN A 111 1.32 8.34 -0.62
N MET A 112 0.48 8.34 -1.63
CA MET A 112 -0.84 8.97 -1.66
C MET A 112 -1.82 8.08 -2.40
N SER A 113 -3.03 7.92 -1.86
CA SER A 113 -4.16 7.31 -2.54
C SER A 113 -5.07 8.41 -3.08
N TYR A 114 -5.43 8.30 -4.33
CA TYR A 114 -6.35 9.20 -5.04
C TYR A 114 -7.65 8.44 -5.28
N LEU A 115 -8.71 8.82 -4.58
CA LEU A 115 -9.97 8.08 -4.57
C LEU A 115 -11.03 8.79 -5.42
N MET A 116 -11.59 8.06 -6.37
CA MET A 116 -12.86 8.40 -7.02
C MET A 116 -13.96 7.78 -6.18
N GLU A 117 -14.65 8.61 -5.36
CA GLU A 117 -15.56 8.19 -4.29
C GLU A 117 -17.01 8.19 -4.75
N ARG A 118 -17.77 7.17 -4.33
CA ARG A 118 -19.24 7.09 -4.45
C ARG A 118 -19.95 6.91 -3.10
N GLY A 119 -19.22 6.98 -2.00
CA GLY A 119 -19.78 6.91 -0.64
C GLY A 119 -19.98 5.47 -0.12
N HIS A 120 -19.29 4.49 -0.67
CA HIS A 120 -19.39 3.08 -0.22
C HIS A 120 -18.46 2.73 0.95
N GLY A 121 -17.82 3.72 1.58
CA GLY A 121 -17.05 3.52 2.81
C GLY A 121 -15.59 3.15 2.61
N VAL A 122 -15.05 3.20 1.39
CA VAL A 122 -13.62 2.96 1.14
C VAL A 122 -12.74 3.95 1.91
N VAL A 123 -13.20 5.19 2.09
CA VAL A 123 -12.53 6.20 2.93
C VAL A 123 -12.28 5.70 4.35
N ASP A 124 -13.28 5.05 4.97
CA ASP A 124 -13.13 4.55 6.34
C ASP A 124 -12.10 3.42 6.42
N ARG A 125 -12.05 2.56 5.41
CA ARG A 125 -11.02 1.54 5.28
C ARG A 125 -9.63 2.15 5.11
N ILE A 126 -9.47 3.17 4.26
CA ILE A 126 -8.21 3.87 4.03
C ILE A 126 -7.72 4.51 5.34
N LYS A 127 -8.61 5.18 6.09
CA LYS A 127 -8.30 5.75 7.41
C LYS A 127 -7.90 4.67 8.42
N PHE A 128 -8.62 3.55 8.44
CA PHE A 128 -8.34 2.43 9.36
C PHE A 128 -6.93 1.86 9.17
N ILE A 129 -6.49 1.67 7.93
CA ILE A 129 -5.14 1.17 7.62
C ILE A 129 -4.06 2.26 7.71
N GLY A 130 -4.45 3.53 7.86
CA GLY A 130 -3.54 4.65 8.07
C GLY A 130 -2.81 5.12 6.83
N ASN A 131 -3.40 4.95 5.65
CA ASN A 131 -2.89 5.52 4.41
C ASN A 131 -3.19 7.02 4.31
N ASN A 132 -2.34 7.75 3.60
CA ASN A 132 -2.65 9.09 3.11
C ASN A 132 -3.64 8.98 1.95
N TYR A 133 -4.58 9.89 1.84
CA TYR A 133 -5.52 9.89 0.72
C TYR A 133 -6.02 11.30 0.39
N THR A 134 -6.51 11.46 -0.82
CA THR A 134 -7.31 12.60 -1.27
C THR A 134 -8.41 12.12 -2.21
N VAL A 135 -9.53 12.83 -2.23
CA VAL A 135 -10.63 12.55 -3.16
C VAL A 135 -10.42 13.34 -4.43
N ILE A 136 -10.64 12.72 -5.57
CA ILE A 136 -10.55 13.32 -6.89
C ILE A 136 -11.80 12.98 -7.69
N THR A 137 -12.07 13.79 -8.73
CA THR A 137 -13.15 13.55 -9.69
C THR A 137 -12.63 13.14 -11.07
N ASP A 138 -11.32 13.30 -11.29
CA ASP A 138 -10.67 13.00 -12.56
C ASP A 138 -9.24 12.50 -12.29
N PRO A 139 -8.84 11.31 -12.79
CA PRO A 139 -7.47 10.83 -12.70
C PRO A 139 -6.40 11.80 -13.23
N ALA A 140 -6.75 12.66 -14.18
CA ALA A 140 -5.84 13.69 -14.69
C ALA A 140 -5.39 14.71 -13.63
N GLN A 141 -6.10 14.82 -12.50
CA GLN A 141 -5.72 15.68 -11.37
C GLN A 141 -4.51 15.15 -10.57
N ILE A 142 -4.10 13.89 -10.77
CA ILE A 142 -2.99 13.27 -10.03
C ILE A 142 -1.66 13.90 -10.47
N PRO A 143 -0.89 14.52 -9.53
CA PRO A 143 0.31 15.28 -9.88
C PRO A 143 1.58 14.43 -9.99
N GLU A 144 1.49 13.13 -9.74
CA GLU A 144 2.63 12.20 -9.67
C GLU A 144 2.40 10.96 -10.55
N ASP A 145 3.39 10.07 -10.61
CA ASP A 145 3.27 8.79 -11.29
C ASP A 145 2.27 7.88 -10.57
N ILE A 146 1.42 7.21 -11.32
CA ILE A 146 0.49 6.21 -10.81
C ILE A 146 1.19 4.86 -10.79
N VAL A 147 1.17 4.17 -9.66
CA VAL A 147 1.86 2.89 -9.46
C VAL A 147 0.90 1.71 -9.33
N LYS A 148 -0.38 1.98 -9.04
CA LYS A 148 -1.41 0.95 -8.91
C LYS A 148 -2.80 1.54 -9.15
N VAL A 149 -3.69 0.76 -9.75
CA VAL A 149 -5.13 1.01 -9.78
C VAL A 149 -5.82 -0.11 -8.99
N SER A 150 -6.76 0.24 -8.13
CA SER A 150 -7.54 -0.68 -7.31
C SER A 150 -9.02 -0.36 -7.42
N VAL A 151 -9.86 -1.39 -7.43
CA VAL A 151 -11.31 -1.27 -7.41
C VAL A 151 -11.84 -1.90 -6.14
N TYR A 152 -12.73 -1.21 -5.49
CA TYR A 152 -13.45 -1.70 -4.32
C TYR A 152 -14.92 -1.86 -4.70
N LEU A 153 -15.39 -3.09 -4.75
CA LEU A 153 -16.78 -3.40 -5.03
C LEU A 153 -17.58 -3.41 -3.72
N VAL A 154 -18.87 -3.07 -3.81
CA VAL A 154 -19.82 -3.21 -2.69
C VAL A 154 -19.92 -4.68 -2.32
N ASP A 155 -20.05 -4.98 -1.02
CA ASP A 155 -20.17 -6.35 -0.52
C ASP A 155 -21.27 -7.13 -1.25
N GLY A 156 -20.96 -8.35 -1.68
CA GLY A 156 -21.87 -9.26 -2.37
C GLY A 156 -21.81 -9.19 -3.89
N VAL A 157 -20.93 -8.34 -4.47
CA VAL A 157 -20.61 -8.37 -5.89
C VAL A 157 -19.34 -9.21 -6.06
N GLU A 158 -19.48 -10.40 -6.65
CA GLU A 158 -18.30 -11.17 -7.07
C GLU A 158 -17.71 -10.54 -8.35
N PRO A 159 -16.38 -10.48 -8.47
CA PRO A 159 -15.71 -9.95 -9.64
C PRO A 159 -15.92 -10.83 -10.89
#